data_4c7f7654ba7c680f6ad5fc6615e72e93
#
_entry.id   4c7f7654ba7c680f6ad5fc6615e72e93
#
_cell.length_a   1.000
_cell.length_b   1.000
_cell.length_c   1.000
_cell.angle_alpha   90.00
_cell.angle_beta   90.00
_cell.angle_gamma   90.00
#
_symmetry.space_group_name_H-M   'P 1'
#
loop_
_entity.id
_entity.type
_entity.pdbx_description
1 polymer ?
#
loop_
_entity_poly.entity_id
_entity_poly.type
_entity_poly.pdbx_seq_one_letter_code
_entity_poly.pdbx_strand_id
1 'polypeptide(L)'
;MIISRYVKVRALLAITAAVMALWMLKLIFAYLSELDSLKDSYTYLDALRYIFYTAPEALENYMAIGALLGAVIGLGLLANNSELVAIRAAGISNLRIVSWVMQPALVFVILGLLVSQFVLPMSNQLARQVQHKSDTSLLSSSLNGYWDKQTQPDNNSRIINVDYADAQGQLKDITLWQFGQAGELIGISHASTGKYNNSVDKSWLLTDVSQVTLATDGTAKQQKLATQTVSLPLAPDSIYLLTRKPEDISITELWQHKQFLATHQRQSLEHDLAFWKKILSPFAVLSLVLVACSFVFGSLRTHSLGLRVVVALLFGLVFSYLQDLVGFISLSTGVSPFVMVVLPIVVSALLGLYLVQRKQ
;
A
#
# COMPACT_ATOMS: atom_id res chain seq x y z
N MET A 1 -15.31 -24.77 -28.14
CA MET A 1 -14.37 -23.62 -28.12
C MET A 1 -15.07 -22.24 -28.15
N ILE A 2 -16.15 -22.04 -28.90
CA ILE A 2 -16.82 -20.74 -29.08
C ILE A 2 -17.44 -20.22 -27.75
N ILE A 3 -18.21 -21.05 -27.04
CA ILE A 3 -18.89 -20.69 -25.79
C ILE A 3 -17.89 -20.25 -24.71
N SER A 4 -16.79 -21.00 -24.55
CA SER A 4 -15.75 -20.66 -23.58
C SER A 4 -15.12 -19.28 -23.88
N ARG A 5 -14.80 -19.00 -25.15
CA ARG A 5 -14.27 -17.71 -25.57
C ARG A 5 -15.27 -16.58 -25.31
N TYR A 6 -16.53 -16.82 -25.59
CA TYR A 6 -17.60 -15.85 -25.35
C TYR A 6 -17.72 -15.46 -23.87
N VAL A 7 -17.81 -16.46 -22.97
CA VAL A 7 -17.89 -16.23 -21.52
C VAL A 7 -16.66 -15.48 -21.01
N LYS A 8 -15.45 -15.88 -21.43
CA LYS A 8 -14.19 -15.22 -21.03
C LYS A 8 -14.14 -13.76 -21.46
N VAL A 9 -14.52 -13.45 -22.70
CA VAL A 9 -14.52 -12.07 -23.22
C VAL A 9 -15.55 -11.22 -22.47
N ARG A 10 -16.77 -11.74 -22.24
CA ARG A 10 -17.79 -11.04 -21.45
C ARG A 10 -17.33 -10.78 -20.03
N ALA A 11 -16.73 -11.76 -19.35
CA ALA A 11 -16.17 -11.59 -18.02
C ALA A 11 -15.00 -10.59 -18.02
N LEU A 12 -14.08 -10.66 -18.98
CA LEU A 12 -12.97 -9.74 -19.12
C LEU A 12 -13.47 -8.30 -19.26
N LEU A 13 -14.39 -8.03 -20.17
CA LEU A 13 -14.93 -6.69 -20.39
C LEU A 13 -15.65 -6.16 -19.14
N ALA A 14 -16.43 -7.01 -18.46
CA ALA A 14 -17.13 -6.61 -17.24
C ALA A 14 -16.15 -6.32 -16.09
N ILE A 15 -15.10 -7.14 -15.91
CA ILE A 15 -14.05 -6.91 -14.91
C ILE A 15 -13.30 -5.61 -15.24
N THR A 16 -12.89 -5.41 -16.50
CA THR A 16 -12.23 -4.17 -16.91
C THR A 16 -13.08 -2.95 -16.61
N ALA A 17 -14.36 -2.98 -17.00
CA ALA A 17 -15.27 -1.87 -16.77
C ALA A 17 -15.47 -1.58 -15.27
N ALA A 18 -15.64 -2.60 -14.44
CA ALA A 18 -15.82 -2.45 -13.00
C ALA A 18 -14.56 -1.90 -12.32
N VAL A 19 -13.38 -2.45 -12.66
CA VAL A 19 -12.09 -1.97 -12.13
C VAL A 19 -11.86 -0.51 -12.51
N MET A 20 -12.05 -0.16 -13.80
CA MET A 20 -11.88 1.21 -14.28
C MET A 20 -12.86 2.19 -13.64
N ALA A 21 -14.13 1.79 -13.46
CA ALA A 21 -15.13 2.62 -12.81
C ALA A 21 -14.77 2.94 -11.37
N LEU A 22 -14.38 1.92 -10.58
CA LEU A 22 -13.96 2.11 -9.19
C LEU A 22 -12.66 2.93 -9.09
N TRP A 23 -11.70 2.66 -9.95
CA TRP A 23 -10.44 3.39 -10.01
C TRP A 23 -10.64 4.86 -10.32
N MET A 24 -11.42 5.18 -11.36
CA MET A 24 -11.75 6.58 -11.72
C MET A 24 -12.50 7.28 -10.59
N LEU A 25 -13.47 6.60 -9.97
CA LEU A 25 -14.21 7.14 -8.83
C LEU A 25 -13.26 7.49 -7.67
N LYS A 26 -12.33 6.59 -7.35
CA LYS A 26 -11.30 6.85 -6.32
C LYS A 26 -10.42 8.05 -6.66
N LEU A 27 -9.95 8.16 -7.91
CA LEU A 27 -9.13 9.29 -8.33
C LEU A 27 -9.85 10.63 -8.24
N ILE A 28 -11.14 10.66 -8.61
CA ILE A 28 -11.96 11.87 -8.47
C ILE A 28 -12.06 12.29 -7.00
N PHE A 29 -12.41 11.37 -6.10
CA PHE A 29 -12.51 11.69 -4.68
C PHE A 29 -11.16 12.04 -4.06
N ALA A 30 -10.08 11.36 -4.47
CA ALA A 30 -8.73 11.69 -4.03
C ALA A 30 -8.33 13.10 -4.46
N TYR A 31 -8.63 13.48 -5.71
CA TYR A 31 -8.36 14.83 -6.19
C TYR A 31 -9.17 15.89 -5.43
N LEU A 32 -10.45 15.65 -5.19
CA LEU A 32 -11.29 16.57 -4.40
C LEU A 32 -10.75 16.74 -2.97
N SER A 33 -10.33 15.66 -2.34
CA SER A 33 -9.71 15.70 -1.01
C SER A 33 -8.36 16.45 -1.01
N GLU A 34 -7.58 16.33 -2.08
CA GLU A 34 -6.29 17.00 -2.20
C GLU A 34 -6.42 18.52 -2.38
N LEU A 35 -7.56 18.99 -2.93
CA LEU A 35 -7.85 20.42 -3.07
C LEU A 35 -7.95 21.14 -1.72
N ASP A 36 -8.30 20.44 -0.64
CA ASP A 36 -8.34 21.01 0.71
C ASP A 36 -6.93 21.29 1.27
N SER A 37 -5.90 20.69 0.65
CA SER A 37 -4.48 20.83 1.06
C SER A 37 -3.74 21.95 0.32
N LEU A 38 -4.42 22.71 -0.54
CA LEU A 38 -3.79 23.78 -1.34
C LEU A 38 -3.25 24.91 -0.46
N LYS A 39 -2.03 25.33 -0.78
CA LYS A 39 -1.30 26.45 -0.14
C LYS A 39 -0.55 27.22 -1.23
N ASP A 40 0.02 28.38 -0.89
CA ASP A 40 0.80 29.19 -1.85
C ASP A 40 1.98 28.42 -2.48
N SER A 41 2.54 27.45 -1.76
CA SER A 41 3.64 26.58 -2.22
C SER A 41 3.16 25.31 -2.95
N TYR A 42 1.86 24.97 -2.88
CA TYR A 42 1.27 23.75 -3.42
C TYR A 42 0.07 24.08 -4.30
N THR A 43 0.28 24.01 -5.61
CA THR A 43 -0.71 24.47 -6.60
C THR A 43 -1.66 23.35 -7.07
N TYR A 44 -2.74 23.73 -7.76
CA TYR A 44 -3.66 22.76 -8.42
C TYR A 44 -2.93 21.77 -9.34
N LEU A 45 -1.85 22.21 -10.00
CA LEU A 45 -1.06 21.36 -10.87
C LEU A 45 -0.23 20.35 -10.07
N ASP A 46 0.28 20.74 -8.91
CA ASP A 46 1.01 19.84 -8.02
C ASP A 46 0.04 18.79 -7.44
N ALA A 47 -1.18 19.18 -7.04
CA ALA A 47 -2.23 18.24 -6.64
C ALA A 47 -2.56 17.23 -7.75
N LEU A 48 -2.71 17.70 -9.00
CA LEU A 48 -2.97 16.81 -10.14
C LEU A 48 -1.81 15.84 -10.39
N ARG A 49 -0.55 16.32 -10.30
CA ARG A 49 0.65 15.46 -10.41
C ARG A 49 0.70 14.42 -9.30
N TYR A 50 0.39 14.82 -8.07
CA TYR A 50 0.32 13.90 -6.93
C TYR A 50 -0.69 12.78 -7.19
N ILE A 51 -1.92 13.12 -7.61
CA ILE A 51 -2.95 12.13 -7.96
C ILE A 51 -2.51 11.22 -9.12
N PHE A 52 -1.84 11.76 -10.12
CA PHE A 52 -1.32 10.96 -11.23
C PHE A 52 -0.27 9.93 -10.74
N TYR A 53 0.59 10.33 -9.81
CA TYR A 53 1.60 9.43 -9.23
C TYR A 53 1.00 8.43 -8.24
N THR A 54 -0.08 8.73 -7.53
CA THR A 54 -0.77 7.79 -6.64
C THR A 54 -1.81 6.91 -7.37
N ALA A 55 -2.09 7.20 -8.63
CA ALA A 55 -3.07 6.45 -9.44
C ALA A 55 -2.77 4.94 -9.56
N PRO A 56 -1.51 4.47 -9.74
CA PRO A 56 -1.20 3.05 -9.80
C PRO A 56 -1.50 2.31 -8.49
N GLU A 57 -1.25 2.94 -7.33
CA GLU A 57 -1.59 2.39 -6.02
C GLU A 57 -3.11 2.26 -5.86
N ALA A 58 -3.86 3.31 -6.24
CA ALA A 58 -5.30 3.25 -6.24
C ALA A 58 -5.84 2.12 -7.14
N LEU A 59 -5.22 1.89 -8.30
CA LEU A 59 -5.59 0.78 -9.19
C LEU A 59 -5.39 -0.58 -8.51
N GLU A 60 -4.24 -0.82 -7.90
CA GLU A 60 -3.93 -2.07 -7.19
C GLU A 60 -4.95 -2.33 -6.07
N ASN A 61 -5.21 -1.33 -5.23
CA ASN A 61 -6.11 -1.44 -4.08
C ASN A 61 -7.55 -1.78 -4.46
N TYR A 62 -8.04 -1.27 -5.60
CA TYR A 62 -9.41 -1.52 -6.04
C TYR A 62 -9.55 -2.69 -7.01
N MET A 63 -8.45 -3.32 -7.42
CA MET A 63 -8.47 -4.42 -8.39
C MET A 63 -9.23 -5.64 -7.87
N ALA A 64 -9.08 -5.99 -6.61
CA ALA A 64 -9.73 -7.16 -6.00
C ALA A 64 -11.26 -6.99 -5.95
N ILE A 65 -11.74 -5.84 -5.46
CA ILE A 65 -13.18 -5.52 -5.41
C ILE A 65 -13.74 -5.34 -6.82
N GLY A 66 -12.99 -4.71 -7.71
CA GLY A 66 -13.36 -4.54 -9.11
C GLY A 66 -13.51 -5.87 -9.85
N ALA A 67 -12.60 -6.82 -9.60
CA ALA A 67 -12.69 -8.16 -10.16
C ALA A 67 -13.91 -8.94 -9.64
N LEU A 68 -14.20 -8.83 -8.33
CA LEU A 68 -15.41 -9.39 -7.71
C LEU A 68 -16.67 -8.82 -8.39
N LEU A 69 -16.81 -7.50 -8.44
CA LEU A 69 -17.98 -6.84 -9.03
C LEU A 69 -18.11 -7.14 -10.52
N GLY A 70 -17.01 -7.07 -11.26
CA GLY A 70 -16.99 -7.37 -12.68
C GLY A 70 -17.40 -8.82 -12.98
N ALA A 71 -16.97 -9.77 -12.17
CA ALA A 71 -17.39 -11.17 -12.30
C ALA A 71 -18.89 -11.34 -12.05
N VAL A 72 -19.45 -10.67 -11.01
CA VAL A 72 -20.91 -10.67 -10.72
C VAL A 72 -21.68 -10.03 -11.86
N ILE A 73 -21.22 -8.88 -12.36
CA ILE A 73 -21.89 -8.16 -13.47
C ILE A 73 -21.82 -9.01 -14.75
N GLY A 74 -20.64 -9.51 -15.13
CA GLY A 74 -20.45 -10.30 -16.34
C GLY A 74 -21.30 -11.57 -16.38
N LEU A 75 -21.24 -12.38 -15.31
CA LEU A 75 -22.09 -13.58 -15.20
C LEU A 75 -23.55 -13.21 -14.97
N GLY A 76 -23.84 -12.15 -14.25
CA GLY A 76 -25.19 -11.70 -13.98
C GLY A 76 -25.93 -11.26 -15.25
N LEU A 77 -25.26 -10.59 -16.17
CA LEU A 77 -25.82 -10.22 -17.49
C LEU A 77 -26.12 -11.49 -18.31
N LEU A 78 -25.19 -12.46 -18.34
CA LEU A 78 -25.44 -13.76 -19.01
C LEU A 78 -26.61 -14.50 -18.40
N ALA A 79 -26.80 -14.41 -17.08
CA ALA A 79 -27.93 -15.01 -16.38
C ALA A 79 -29.25 -14.30 -16.71
N ASN A 80 -29.28 -12.98 -16.74
CA ASN A 80 -30.48 -12.19 -17.05
C ASN A 80 -30.96 -12.40 -18.49
N ASN A 81 -30.04 -12.59 -19.43
CA ASN A 81 -30.35 -12.90 -20.83
C ASN A 81 -30.68 -14.39 -21.07
N SER A 82 -30.82 -15.19 -20.02
CA SER A 82 -31.01 -16.66 -20.11
C SER A 82 -29.90 -17.43 -20.81
N GLU A 83 -28.80 -16.77 -21.20
CA GLU A 83 -27.67 -17.38 -21.88
C GLU A 83 -26.97 -18.40 -20.97
N LEU A 84 -26.88 -18.12 -19.68
CA LEU A 84 -26.30 -19.02 -18.70
C LEU A 84 -27.10 -20.33 -18.55
N VAL A 85 -28.44 -20.22 -18.67
CA VAL A 85 -29.34 -21.39 -18.68
C VAL A 85 -29.09 -22.25 -19.91
N ALA A 86 -28.99 -21.63 -21.10
CA ALA A 86 -28.68 -22.33 -22.34
C ALA A 86 -27.31 -23.03 -22.30
N ILE A 87 -26.27 -22.38 -21.74
CA ILE A 87 -24.94 -22.95 -21.58
C ILE A 87 -25.00 -24.19 -20.66
N ARG A 88 -25.79 -24.15 -19.58
CA ARG A 88 -25.97 -25.30 -18.69
C ARG A 88 -26.78 -26.42 -19.34
N ALA A 89 -27.81 -26.09 -20.10
CA ALA A 89 -28.59 -27.06 -20.86
C ALA A 89 -27.74 -27.83 -21.92
N ALA A 90 -26.66 -27.19 -22.42
CA ALA A 90 -25.67 -27.84 -23.27
C ALA A 90 -24.68 -28.76 -22.48
N GLY A 91 -24.95 -29.07 -21.20
CA GLY A 91 -24.16 -30.00 -20.42
C GLY A 91 -22.89 -29.42 -19.76
N ILE A 92 -22.73 -28.09 -19.75
CA ILE A 92 -21.57 -27.44 -19.15
C ILE A 92 -21.79 -27.22 -17.65
N SER A 93 -20.91 -27.82 -16.82
CA SER A 93 -21.00 -27.71 -15.36
C SER A 93 -20.69 -26.31 -14.86
N ASN A 94 -21.25 -25.93 -13.69
CA ASN A 94 -21.00 -24.64 -13.05
C ASN A 94 -19.49 -24.42 -12.80
N LEU A 95 -18.76 -25.45 -12.34
CA LEU A 95 -17.33 -25.35 -12.09
C LEU A 95 -16.52 -25.04 -13.36
N ARG A 96 -16.94 -25.56 -14.51
CA ARG A 96 -16.31 -25.24 -15.79
C ARG A 96 -16.53 -23.78 -16.19
N ILE A 97 -17.73 -23.24 -15.95
CA ILE A 97 -18.01 -21.82 -16.19
C ILE A 97 -17.20 -20.94 -15.23
N VAL A 98 -17.13 -21.31 -13.94
CA VAL A 98 -16.27 -20.65 -12.95
C VAL A 98 -14.81 -20.62 -13.43
N SER A 99 -14.27 -21.74 -13.90
CA SER A 99 -12.89 -21.79 -14.40
C SER A 99 -12.65 -20.86 -15.61
N TRP A 100 -13.68 -20.63 -16.43
CA TRP A 100 -13.58 -19.67 -17.54
C TRP A 100 -13.57 -18.23 -17.09
N VAL A 101 -14.28 -17.89 -16.00
CA VAL A 101 -14.26 -16.53 -15.41
C VAL A 101 -12.97 -16.28 -14.62
N MET A 102 -12.40 -17.32 -14.02
CA MET A 102 -11.12 -17.22 -13.30
C MET A 102 -9.95 -16.85 -14.23
N GLN A 103 -10.00 -17.25 -15.51
CA GLN A 103 -8.91 -16.93 -16.45
C GLN A 103 -8.73 -15.44 -16.72
N PRO A 104 -9.77 -14.65 -17.08
CA PRO A 104 -9.62 -13.20 -17.17
C PRO A 104 -9.26 -12.56 -15.82
N ALA A 105 -9.76 -13.06 -14.69
CA ALA A 105 -9.35 -12.58 -13.36
C ALA A 105 -7.85 -12.78 -13.13
N LEU A 106 -7.28 -13.91 -13.61
CA LEU A 106 -5.84 -14.17 -13.51
C LEU A 106 -5.01 -13.15 -14.31
N VAL A 107 -5.54 -12.63 -15.43
CA VAL A 107 -4.86 -11.54 -16.18
C VAL A 107 -4.74 -10.29 -15.30
N PHE A 108 -5.81 -9.91 -14.59
CA PHE A 108 -5.76 -8.77 -13.66
C PHE A 108 -4.81 -9.02 -12.49
N VAL A 109 -4.77 -10.24 -11.97
CA VAL A 109 -3.80 -10.64 -10.94
C VAL A 109 -2.36 -10.44 -11.41
N ILE A 110 -2.03 -10.89 -12.61
CA ILE A 110 -0.68 -10.70 -13.19
C ILE A 110 -0.38 -9.22 -13.39
N LEU A 111 -1.34 -8.45 -13.91
CA LEU A 111 -1.19 -7.00 -14.05
C LEU A 111 -0.97 -6.31 -12.71
N GLY A 112 -1.72 -6.68 -11.67
CA GLY A 112 -1.55 -6.15 -10.31
C GLY A 112 -0.15 -6.44 -9.76
N LEU A 113 0.34 -7.66 -9.90
CA LEU A 113 1.70 -8.01 -9.48
C LEU A 113 2.77 -7.22 -10.23
N LEU A 114 2.60 -7.01 -11.54
CA LEU A 114 3.53 -6.19 -12.33
C LEU A 114 3.51 -4.73 -11.89
N VAL A 115 2.34 -4.17 -11.63
CA VAL A 115 2.19 -2.79 -11.11
C VAL A 115 2.85 -2.70 -9.74
N SER A 116 2.55 -3.63 -8.82
CA SER A 116 3.12 -3.67 -7.47
C SER A 116 4.64 -3.80 -7.45
N GLN A 117 5.20 -4.57 -8.39
CA GLN A 117 6.64 -4.83 -8.45
C GLN A 117 7.43 -3.69 -9.09
N PHE A 118 6.94 -3.10 -10.19
CA PHE A 118 7.73 -2.20 -11.05
C PHE A 118 7.24 -0.76 -11.01
N VAL A 119 5.93 -0.54 -10.91
CA VAL A 119 5.35 0.80 -11.04
C VAL A 119 5.24 1.49 -9.70
N LEU A 120 4.72 0.82 -8.68
CA LEU A 120 4.48 1.41 -7.36
C LEU A 120 5.74 2.02 -6.71
N PRO A 121 6.89 1.32 -6.66
CA PRO A 121 8.06 1.86 -5.98
C PRO A 121 8.52 3.20 -6.55
N MET A 122 8.46 3.35 -7.89
CA MET A 122 8.84 4.58 -8.58
C MET A 122 7.76 5.66 -8.46
N SER A 123 6.51 5.27 -8.62
CA SER A 123 5.34 6.16 -8.60
C SER A 123 5.17 6.84 -7.24
N ASN A 124 5.25 6.07 -6.16
CA ASN A 124 5.12 6.58 -4.80
C ASN A 124 6.30 7.47 -4.38
N GLN A 125 7.51 7.23 -4.92
CA GLN A 125 8.63 8.16 -4.74
C GLN A 125 8.34 9.53 -5.32
N LEU A 126 7.83 9.56 -6.56
CA LEU A 126 7.49 10.82 -7.23
C LEU A 126 6.33 11.54 -6.53
N ALA A 127 5.33 10.79 -6.05
CA ALA A 127 4.22 11.34 -5.27
C ALA A 127 4.71 12.06 -4.01
N ARG A 128 5.61 11.44 -3.25
CA ARG A 128 6.20 12.05 -2.04
C ARG A 128 7.00 13.30 -2.35
N GLN A 129 7.79 13.32 -3.45
CA GLN A 129 8.54 14.50 -3.85
C GLN A 129 7.63 15.72 -4.12
N VAL A 130 6.42 15.47 -4.66
CA VAL A 130 5.44 16.53 -4.88
C VAL A 130 4.81 17.00 -3.58
N GLN A 131 4.48 16.06 -2.68
CA GLN A 131 3.86 16.36 -1.40
C GLN A 131 4.77 17.16 -0.46
N HIS A 132 6.09 16.89 -0.46
CA HIS A 132 7.07 17.63 0.36
C HIS A 132 7.16 19.13 0.05
N LYS A 133 6.68 19.58 -1.10
CA LYS A 133 6.59 21.03 -1.39
C LYS A 133 5.55 21.74 -0.52
N SER A 134 4.61 21.00 0.07
CA SER A 134 3.54 21.59 0.90
C SER A 134 3.92 21.77 2.36
N ASP A 135 4.93 21.06 2.87
CA ASP A 135 5.29 21.04 4.29
C ASP A 135 6.59 21.82 4.58
N THR A 136 6.49 23.14 4.56
CA THR A 136 7.62 24.04 4.87
C THR A 136 7.72 24.40 6.36
N SER A 137 6.96 23.76 7.26
CA SER A 137 6.99 24.08 8.68
C SER A 137 8.06 23.26 9.41
N LEU A 138 8.96 23.96 10.11
CA LEU A 138 10.01 23.39 10.97
C LEU A 138 9.50 22.45 12.08
N LEU A 139 8.20 22.34 12.26
CA LEU A 139 7.54 21.59 13.33
C LEU A 139 6.68 20.41 12.81
N SER A 140 6.44 20.30 11.52
CA SER A 140 5.71 19.15 10.95
C SER A 140 6.69 18.06 10.54
N SER A 141 7.30 17.40 11.53
CA SER A 141 7.87 16.07 11.26
C SER A 141 6.70 15.15 10.95
N SER A 142 6.69 14.59 9.75
CA SER A 142 5.70 13.58 9.42
C SER A 142 5.88 12.41 10.41
N LEU A 143 4.77 11.83 10.89
CA LEU A 143 4.81 10.60 11.70
C LEU A 143 5.36 9.42 10.87
N ASN A 144 5.56 9.63 9.58
CA ASN A 144 6.20 8.74 8.63
C ASN A 144 7.69 9.02 8.59
N GLY A 145 8.50 8.04 8.22
CA GLY A 145 9.94 8.18 8.17
C GLY A 145 10.64 7.34 9.25
N TYR A 146 11.94 7.41 9.24
CA TYR A 146 12.77 6.67 10.21
C TYR A 146 12.96 7.49 11.49
N TRP A 147 12.69 6.86 12.62
CA TRP A 147 12.91 7.41 13.95
C TRP A 147 13.91 6.57 14.72
N ASP A 148 14.89 7.21 15.32
CA ASP A 148 15.86 6.55 16.20
C ASP A 148 16.21 7.43 17.40
N LYS A 149 16.56 6.78 18.51
CA LYS A 149 17.05 7.45 19.73
C LYS A 149 18.48 7.00 20.00
N GLN A 150 19.38 7.96 19.97
CA GLN A 150 20.77 7.76 20.35
C GLN A 150 21.07 8.32 21.74
N THR A 151 21.80 7.59 22.55
CA THR A 151 22.44 8.11 23.74
C THR A 151 23.86 8.50 23.39
N GLN A 152 24.24 9.74 23.60
CA GLN A 152 25.59 10.26 23.37
C GLN A 152 26.52 9.92 24.56
N PRO A 153 27.86 9.96 24.36
CA PRO A 153 28.83 9.71 25.43
C PRO A 153 28.63 10.61 26.66
N ASP A 154 28.10 11.80 26.44
CA ASP A 154 27.83 12.82 27.49
C ASP A 154 26.54 12.55 28.27
N ASN A 155 25.95 11.37 28.13
CA ASN A 155 24.66 11.00 28.69
C ASN A 155 23.47 11.86 28.20
N ASN A 156 23.67 12.70 27.19
CA ASN A 156 22.63 13.41 26.47
C ASN A 156 21.93 12.44 25.50
N SER A 157 20.67 12.66 25.22
CA SER A 157 19.98 11.86 24.21
C SER A 157 19.66 12.70 22.95
N ARG A 158 19.76 12.06 21.80
CA ARG A 158 19.38 12.65 20.52
C ARG A 158 18.30 11.80 19.90
N ILE A 159 17.20 12.42 19.51
CA ILE A 159 16.18 11.78 18.66
C ILE A 159 16.43 12.22 17.23
N ILE A 160 16.43 11.27 16.33
CA ILE A 160 16.69 11.46 14.91
C ILE A 160 15.41 11.10 14.17
N ASN A 161 14.97 11.99 13.31
CA ASN A 161 13.95 11.69 12.30
C ASN A 161 14.53 11.94 10.93
N VAL A 162 14.35 11.00 10.01
CA VAL A 162 14.66 11.15 8.59
C VAL A 162 13.40 10.84 7.85
N ASP A 163 12.83 11.85 7.19
CA ASP A 163 11.53 11.69 6.54
C ASP A 163 11.64 10.83 5.27
N TYR A 164 12.69 11.02 4.50
CA TYR A 164 12.88 10.31 3.25
C TYR A 164 14.36 10.05 2.92
N ALA A 165 14.65 8.89 2.35
CA ALA A 165 15.93 8.59 1.72
C ALA A 165 15.71 8.14 0.27
N ASP A 166 16.52 8.66 -0.68
CA ASP A 166 16.45 8.22 -2.06
C ASP A 166 17.25 6.93 -2.30
N ALA A 167 17.10 6.35 -3.51
CA ALA A 167 17.79 5.12 -3.88
C ALA A 167 19.33 5.27 -3.95
N GLN A 168 19.84 6.50 -4.00
CA GLN A 168 21.25 6.85 -3.98
C GLN A 168 21.78 7.06 -2.56
N GLY A 169 20.93 6.85 -1.53
CA GLY A 169 21.28 7.01 -0.13
C GLY A 169 21.38 8.47 0.32
N GLN A 170 20.81 9.43 -0.42
CA GLN A 170 20.69 10.81 0.05
C GLN A 170 19.48 10.93 0.97
N LEU A 171 19.68 11.57 2.11
CA LEU A 171 18.61 11.88 3.05
C LEU A 171 17.96 13.21 2.69
N LYS A 172 16.66 13.32 2.98
CA LYS A 172 15.90 14.57 2.87
C LYS A 172 15.08 14.78 4.13
N ASP A 173 14.92 16.03 4.51
CA ASP A 173 14.15 16.47 5.66
C ASP A 173 14.54 15.73 6.94
N ILE A 174 15.76 16.04 7.43
CA ILE A 174 16.34 15.44 8.62
C ILE A 174 16.11 16.37 9.79
N THR A 175 15.47 15.87 10.85
CA THR A 175 15.28 16.62 12.09
C THR A 175 15.96 15.90 13.25
N LEU A 176 16.74 16.65 14.01
CA LEU A 176 17.49 16.18 15.17
C LEU A 176 17.03 16.95 16.40
N TRP A 177 16.46 16.28 17.38
CA TRP A 177 16.17 16.85 18.69
C TRP A 177 17.26 16.44 19.67
N GLN A 178 17.84 17.41 20.38
CA GLN A 178 18.84 17.18 21.39
C GLN A 178 18.26 17.40 22.79
N PHE A 179 18.40 16.40 23.64
CA PHE A 179 17.91 16.44 25.02
C PHE A 179 19.08 16.33 25.99
N GLY A 180 19.03 17.10 27.07
CA GLY A 180 19.99 17.02 28.16
C GLY A 180 19.78 15.80 29.04
N GLN A 181 20.65 15.67 30.05
CA GLN A 181 20.63 14.55 30.99
C GLN A 181 19.35 14.44 31.82
N ALA A 182 18.69 15.54 32.12
CA ALA A 182 17.41 15.59 32.84
C ALA A 182 16.18 15.45 31.90
N GLY A 183 16.41 15.26 30.60
CA GLY A 183 15.35 15.10 29.59
C GLY A 183 14.81 16.44 29.04
N GLU A 184 15.43 17.56 29.39
CA GLU A 184 15.12 18.89 28.87
C GLU A 184 15.56 19.01 27.40
N LEU A 185 14.75 19.68 26.57
CA LEU A 185 15.10 19.95 25.17
C LEU A 185 16.13 21.08 25.12
N ILE A 186 17.35 20.76 24.64
CA ILE A 186 18.46 21.71 24.47
C ILE A 186 18.41 22.39 23.10
N GLY A 187 18.00 21.66 22.06
CA GLY A 187 17.97 22.23 20.72
C GLY A 187 17.32 21.33 19.70
N ILE A 188 16.99 21.95 18.56
CA ILE A 188 16.42 21.29 17.39
C ILE A 188 17.25 21.71 16.19
N SER A 189 17.68 20.76 15.38
CA SER A 189 18.35 21.01 14.10
C SER A 189 17.54 20.37 12.97
N HIS A 190 17.21 21.15 11.96
CA HIS A 190 16.55 20.68 10.76
C HIS A 190 17.45 20.92 9.55
N ALA A 191 17.63 19.90 8.72
CA ALA A 191 18.45 19.96 7.50
C ALA A 191 17.64 19.50 6.30
N SER A 192 17.73 20.24 5.21
CA SER A 192 17.00 19.93 3.98
C SER A 192 17.51 18.66 3.28
N THR A 193 18.85 18.44 3.30
CA THR A 193 19.45 17.25 2.70
C THR A 193 20.64 16.73 3.50
N GLY A 194 20.93 15.43 3.36
CA GLY A 194 22.09 14.78 3.97
C GLY A 194 22.75 13.81 2.99
N LYS A 195 24.08 13.90 2.86
CA LYS A 195 24.90 12.98 2.05
C LYS A 195 25.83 12.17 2.94
N TYR A 196 25.90 10.87 2.67
CA TYR A 196 26.86 10.00 3.35
C TYR A 196 28.27 10.26 2.86
N ASN A 197 29.19 10.49 3.79
CA ASN A 197 30.60 10.65 3.50
C ASN A 197 31.37 9.38 3.91
N ASN A 198 31.77 8.60 2.92
CA ASN A 198 32.44 7.33 3.11
C ASN A 198 33.95 7.47 3.39
N SER A 199 34.51 8.73 3.32
CA SER A 199 35.97 8.88 3.16
C SER A 199 36.76 8.82 4.47
N VAL A 200 36.20 9.16 5.65
CA VAL A 200 37.02 9.20 6.88
C VAL A 200 36.28 8.72 8.15
N ASP A 201 35.01 9.11 8.38
CA ASP A 201 34.37 8.88 9.70
C ASP A 201 32.98 8.23 9.66
N LYS A 202 32.56 7.64 8.53
CA LYS A 202 31.18 7.12 8.37
C LYS A 202 30.14 8.17 8.83
N SER A 203 30.32 9.42 8.46
CA SER A 203 29.54 10.55 8.88
C SER A 203 28.59 11.04 7.79
N TRP A 204 27.56 11.77 8.18
CA TRP A 204 26.62 12.39 7.26
C TRP A 204 26.88 13.88 7.18
N LEU A 205 27.04 14.41 5.98
CA LEU A 205 27.13 15.82 5.68
C LEU A 205 25.72 16.36 5.42
N LEU A 206 25.19 17.08 6.41
CA LEU A 206 23.91 17.77 6.33
C LEU A 206 24.11 19.12 5.64
N THR A 207 23.19 19.54 4.80
CA THR A 207 23.22 20.83 4.09
C THR A 207 21.94 21.62 4.35
N ASP A 208 22.05 22.94 4.32
CA ASP A 208 20.97 23.89 4.62
C ASP A 208 20.36 23.64 6.01
N VAL A 209 21.21 23.73 7.03
CA VAL A 209 20.83 23.39 8.41
C VAL A 209 20.31 24.64 9.12
N SER A 210 19.07 24.54 9.64
CA SER A 210 18.49 25.52 10.55
C SER A 210 18.51 24.94 11.98
N GLN A 211 19.32 25.51 12.85
CA GLN A 211 19.47 25.08 14.23
C GLN A 211 18.83 26.08 15.18
N VAL A 212 18.01 25.61 16.09
CA VAL A 212 17.46 26.34 17.19
C VAL A 212 18.05 25.79 18.50
N THR A 213 18.73 26.60 19.26
CA THR A 213 19.28 26.25 20.59
C THR A 213 18.46 26.92 21.64
N LEU A 214 18.04 26.18 22.64
CA LEU A 214 17.29 26.69 23.81
C LEU A 214 18.26 26.90 24.96
N ALA A 215 18.33 28.12 25.46
CA ALA A 215 19.13 28.44 26.66
C ALA A 215 18.31 28.20 27.93
N THR A 216 18.99 27.97 29.03
CA THR A 216 18.38 27.75 30.37
C THR A 216 17.57 28.94 30.90
N ASP A 217 17.77 30.10 30.31
CA ASP A 217 17.01 31.33 30.62
C ASP A 217 15.68 31.45 29.85
N GLY A 218 15.34 30.44 29.04
CA GLY A 218 14.14 30.42 28.20
C GLY A 218 14.29 31.17 26.88
N THR A 219 15.48 31.68 26.54
CA THR A 219 15.72 32.30 25.24
C THR A 219 16.02 31.26 24.17
N ALA A 220 15.45 31.45 22.96
CA ALA A 220 15.73 30.60 21.77
C ALA A 220 16.63 31.36 20.81
N LYS A 221 17.74 30.75 20.41
CA LYS A 221 18.68 31.30 19.43
C LYS A 221 18.62 30.48 18.16
N GLN A 222 18.23 31.10 17.06
CA GLN A 222 18.23 30.47 15.74
C GLN A 222 19.49 30.82 14.97
N GLN A 223 20.10 29.78 14.35
CA GLN A 223 21.28 29.92 13.53
C GLN A 223 21.08 29.10 12.25
N LYS A 224 21.46 29.66 11.09
CA LYS A 224 21.51 28.93 9.81
C LYS A 224 22.94 28.57 9.50
N LEU A 225 23.20 27.31 9.21
CA LEU A 225 24.50 26.78 8.83
C LEU A 225 24.39 26.23 7.41
N ALA A 226 25.39 26.52 6.56
CA ALA A 226 25.42 25.97 5.22
C ALA A 226 25.59 24.45 5.23
N THR A 227 26.44 23.93 6.14
CA THR A 227 26.72 22.50 6.27
C THR A 227 27.01 22.15 7.74
N GLN A 228 26.65 20.92 8.12
CA GLN A 228 26.94 20.33 9.43
C GLN A 228 27.27 18.84 9.27
N THR A 229 28.37 18.37 9.84
CA THR A 229 28.70 16.95 9.86
C THR A 229 28.14 16.28 11.13
N VAL A 230 27.40 15.18 10.94
CA VAL A 230 26.77 14.46 12.06
C VAL A 230 27.02 12.96 11.86
N SER A 231 27.41 12.28 12.96
CA SER A 231 27.44 10.82 12.98
C SER A 231 26.02 10.29 13.24
N LEU A 232 25.47 9.53 12.30
CA LEU A 232 24.21 8.83 12.43
C LEU A 232 24.48 7.33 12.36
N PRO A 233 23.79 6.48 13.15
CA PRO A 233 24.02 5.02 13.19
C PRO A 233 23.38 4.30 12.00
N LEU A 234 23.36 4.94 10.84
CA LEU A 234 22.61 4.55 9.67
C LEU A 234 23.55 4.28 8.51
N ALA A 235 23.51 3.08 7.98
CA ALA A 235 24.15 2.77 6.70
C ALA A 235 23.24 3.25 5.54
N PRO A 236 23.81 3.79 4.46
CA PRO A 236 23.03 4.28 3.32
C PRO A 236 22.04 3.26 2.75
N ASP A 237 22.47 1.99 2.63
CA ASP A 237 21.65 0.91 2.09
C ASP A 237 20.45 0.54 2.96
N SER A 238 20.57 0.74 4.26
CA SER A 238 19.50 0.39 5.22
C SER A 238 18.47 1.51 5.37
N ILE A 239 18.89 2.77 5.29
CA ILE A 239 18.02 3.91 5.57
C ILE A 239 16.95 4.08 4.48
N TYR A 240 17.29 3.79 3.24
CA TYR A 240 16.36 3.82 2.12
C TYR A 240 15.13 2.93 2.34
N LEU A 241 15.33 1.74 2.92
CA LEU A 241 14.24 0.81 3.22
C LEU A 241 13.47 1.21 4.48
N LEU A 242 14.17 1.80 5.47
CA LEU A 242 13.59 2.18 6.76
C LEU A 242 12.73 3.44 6.70
N THR A 243 12.95 4.32 5.72
CA THR A 243 12.16 5.55 5.52
C THR A 243 10.91 5.34 4.69
N ARG A 244 10.71 4.16 4.10
CA ARG A 244 9.55 3.84 3.26
C ARG A 244 8.49 3.10 4.04
N LYS A 245 7.23 3.35 3.69
CA LYS A 245 6.15 2.49 4.14
C LYS A 245 6.34 1.11 3.53
N PRO A 246 6.18 0.03 4.29
CA PRO A 246 6.35 -1.34 3.78
C PRO A 246 5.45 -1.65 2.56
N GLU A 247 4.30 -0.95 2.45
CA GLU A 247 3.37 -1.07 1.34
C GLU A 247 3.92 -0.52 0.01
N ASP A 248 4.84 0.46 0.08
CA ASP A 248 5.45 1.12 -1.08
C ASP A 248 6.69 0.38 -1.61
N ILE A 249 7.16 -0.62 -0.88
CA ILE A 249 8.37 -1.38 -1.21
C ILE A 249 8.00 -2.52 -2.16
N SER A 250 8.83 -2.80 -3.18
CA SER A 250 8.63 -3.93 -4.08
C SER A 250 8.75 -5.28 -3.36
N ILE A 251 8.16 -6.33 -3.92
CA ILE A 251 8.22 -7.69 -3.34
C ILE A 251 9.68 -8.15 -3.20
N THR A 252 10.52 -7.85 -4.18
CA THR A 252 11.95 -8.22 -4.17
C THR A 252 12.73 -7.47 -3.10
N GLU A 253 12.48 -6.17 -2.94
CA GLU A 253 13.11 -5.36 -1.87
C GLU A 253 12.64 -5.81 -0.48
N LEU A 254 11.35 -6.11 -0.30
CA LEU A 254 10.82 -6.67 0.95
C LEU A 254 11.49 -8.02 1.30
N TRP A 255 11.71 -8.87 0.30
CA TRP A 255 12.41 -10.14 0.50
C TRP A 255 13.88 -9.94 0.93
N GLN A 256 14.60 -9.04 0.27
CA GLN A 256 15.97 -8.68 0.61
C GLN A 256 16.06 -8.08 2.03
N HIS A 257 15.12 -7.19 2.37
CA HIS A 257 15.03 -6.59 3.69
C HIS A 257 14.77 -7.63 4.79
N LYS A 258 13.87 -8.59 4.52
CA LYS A 258 13.62 -9.71 5.43
C LYS A 258 14.87 -10.56 5.68
N GLN A 259 15.64 -10.87 4.63
CA GLN A 259 16.91 -11.59 4.77
C GLN A 259 17.94 -10.79 5.58
N PHE A 260 18.04 -9.49 5.31
CA PHE A 260 18.94 -8.59 6.06
C PHE A 260 18.58 -8.53 7.55
N LEU A 261 17.31 -8.38 7.90
CA LEU A 261 16.85 -8.37 9.29
C LEU A 261 17.08 -9.71 9.99
N ALA A 262 16.86 -10.83 9.29
CA ALA A 262 17.10 -12.16 9.84
C ALA A 262 18.58 -12.37 10.20
N THR A 263 19.52 -11.87 9.38
CA THR A 263 20.97 -11.94 9.66
C THR A 263 21.37 -11.13 10.89
N HIS A 264 20.62 -10.05 11.20
CA HIS A 264 20.86 -9.18 12.35
C HIS A 264 20.01 -9.53 13.58
N GLN A 265 19.34 -10.69 13.59
CA GLN A 265 18.43 -11.13 14.65
C GLN A 265 17.31 -10.12 14.99
N ARG A 266 16.92 -9.29 14.03
CA ARG A 266 15.80 -8.35 14.13
C ARG A 266 14.64 -8.86 13.29
N GLN A 267 13.42 -8.58 13.74
CA GLN A 267 12.19 -8.87 12.97
C GLN A 267 11.37 -7.59 12.86
N SER A 268 10.83 -7.35 11.69
CA SER A 268 9.85 -6.29 11.47
C SER A 268 8.54 -6.92 10.99
N LEU A 269 7.57 -7.03 11.89
CA LEU A 269 6.26 -7.61 11.60
C LEU A 269 5.52 -6.83 10.51
N GLU A 270 5.73 -5.52 10.42
CA GLU A 270 5.12 -4.68 9.38
C GLU A 270 5.60 -5.04 7.98
N HIS A 271 6.93 -5.20 7.80
CA HIS A 271 7.51 -5.62 6.52
C HIS A 271 7.10 -7.05 6.14
N ASP A 272 7.06 -7.96 7.12
CA ASP A 272 6.57 -9.32 6.92
C ASP A 272 5.09 -9.34 6.52
N LEU A 273 4.27 -8.51 7.14
CA LEU A 273 2.85 -8.37 6.80
C LEU A 273 2.65 -7.85 5.36
N ALA A 274 3.37 -6.78 4.99
CA ALA A 274 3.31 -6.23 3.64
C ALA A 274 3.77 -7.24 2.59
N PHE A 275 4.85 -7.99 2.87
CA PHE A 275 5.34 -9.05 2.01
C PHE A 275 4.28 -10.14 1.76
N TRP A 276 3.66 -10.66 2.82
CA TRP A 276 2.65 -11.70 2.69
C TRP A 276 1.36 -11.18 2.05
N LYS A 277 0.93 -9.95 2.37
CA LYS A 277 -0.21 -9.31 1.68
C LYS A 277 0.02 -9.25 0.17
N LYS A 278 1.21 -8.82 -0.29
CA LYS A 278 1.54 -8.73 -1.72
C LYS A 278 1.62 -10.10 -2.41
N ILE A 279 2.32 -11.07 -1.82
CA ILE A 279 2.45 -12.42 -2.39
C ILE A 279 1.10 -13.16 -2.43
N LEU A 280 0.25 -12.96 -1.43
CA LEU A 280 -1.03 -13.65 -1.35
C LEU A 280 -2.18 -12.88 -2.03
N SER A 281 -1.96 -11.66 -2.51
CA SER A 281 -2.97 -10.86 -3.22
C SER A 281 -3.59 -11.59 -4.43
N PRO A 282 -2.86 -12.38 -5.24
CA PRO A 282 -3.43 -13.23 -6.28
C PRO A 282 -4.54 -14.15 -5.78
N PHE A 283 -4.28 -14.81 -4.67
CA PHE A 283 -5.23 -15.75 -4.08
C PHE A 283 -6.43 -15.03 -3.47
N ALA A 284 -6.24 -13.82 -2.93
CA ALA A 284 -7.32 -12.97 -2.46
C ALA A 284 -8.26 -12.59 -3.60
N VAL A 285 -7.74 -12.11 -4.74
CA VAL A 285 -8.55 -11.77 -5.92
C VAL A 285 -9.31 -13.00 -6.43
N LEU A 286 -8.63 -14.13 -6.59
CA LEU A 286 -9.26 -15.36 -7.09
C LEU A 286 -10.33 -15.89 -6.14
N SER A 287 -10.12 -15.81 -4.82
CA SER A 287 -11.13 -16.22 -3.83
C SER A 287 -12.38 -15.35 -3.90
N LEU A 288 -12.22 -14.02 -4.07
CA LEU A 288 -13.32 -13.09 -4.25
C LEU A 288 -14.10 -13.34 -5.55
N VAL A 289 -13.40 -13.59 -6.66
CA VAL A 289 -14.06 -13.94 -7.94
C VAL A 289 -14.83 -15.26 -7.82
N LEU A 290 -14.32 -16.22 -7.05
CA LEU A 290 -15.03 -17.47 -6.77
C LEU A 290 -16.33 -17.22 -5.99
N VAL A 291 -16.29 -16.35 -4.97
CA VAL A 291 -17.49 -15.91 -4.24
C VAL A 291 -18.45 -15.16 -5.17
N ALA A 292 -17.95 -14.31 -6.07
CA ALA A 292 -18.76 -13.63 -7.08
C ALA A 292 -19.56 -14.64 -7.93
N CYS A 293 -18.88 -15.68 -8.42
CA CYS A 293 -19.53 -16.74 -9.17
C CYS A 293 -20.61 -17.45 -8.35
N SER A 294 -20.36 -17.67 -7.05
CA SER A 294 -21.33 -18.33 -6.17
C SER A 294 -22.63 -17.54 -6.00
N PHE A 295 -22.59 -16.21 -6.04
CA PHE A 295 -23.77 -15.36 -5.98
C PHE A 295 -24.67 -15.51 -7.21
N VAL A 296 -24.09 -15.74 -8.38
CA VAL A 296 -24.85 -15.91 -9.61
C VAL A 296 -25.45 -17.31 -9.73
N PHE A 297 -24.71 -18.35 -9.35
CA PHE A 297 -25.19 -19.73 -9.40
C PHE A 297 -26.01 -20.16 -8.19
N GLY A 298 -25.79 -19.50 -7.04
CA GLY A 298 -26.28 -19.90 -5.72
C GLY A 298 -27.50 -19.15 -5.21
N SER A 299 -27.36 -18.58 -4.01
CA SER A 299 -28.45 -18.00 -3.20
C SER A 299 -29.16 -16.83 -3.86
N LEU A 300 -28.46 -16.03 -4.65
CA LEU A 300 -28.99 -14.83 -5.29
C LEU A 300 -29.44 -15.03 -6.74
N ARG A 301 -29.54 -16.26 -7.24
CA ARG A 301 -29.89 -16.58 -8.62
C ARG A 301 -31.22 -16.00 -9.07
N THR A 302 -32.22 -15.94 -8.17
CA THR A 302 -33.58 -15.42 -8.45
C THR A 302 -33.72 -13.93 -8.26
N HIS A 303 -32.70 -13.27 -7.71
CA HIS A 303 -32.72 -11.84 -7.42
C HIS A 303 -32.23 -11.01 -8.60
N SER A 304 -32.59 -9.71 -8.59
CA SER A 304 -32.15 -8.75 -9.60
C SER A 304 -30.62 -8.59 -9.65
N LEU A 305 -30.09 -8.17 -10.82
CA LEU A 305 -28.66 -7.90 -10.97
C LEU A 305 -28.18 -6.85 -9.96
N GLY A 306 -28.98 -5.80 -9.73
CA GLY A 306 -28.65 -4.74 -8.77
C GLY A 306 -28.41 -5.27 -7.36
N LEU A 307 -29.28 -6.14 -6.85
CA LEU A 307 -29.10 -6.75 -5.53
C LEU A 307 -27.82 -7.61 -5.46
N ARG A 308 -27.53 -8.38 -6.51
CA ARG A 308 -26.28 -9.18 -6.58
C ARG A 308 -25.04 -8.29 -6.50
N VAL A 309 -25.04 -7.15 -7.22
CA VAL A 309 -23.93 -6.18 -7.21
C VAL A 309 -23.77 -5.55 -5.82
N VAL A 310 -24.89 -5.14 -5.18
CA VAL A 310 -24.84 -4.56 -3.82
C VAL A 310 -24.30 -5.56 -2.80
N VAL A 311 -24.78 -6.80 -2.82
CA VAL A 311 -24.29 -7.86 -1.91
C VAL A 311 -22.82 -8.17 -2.18
N ALA A 312 -22.40 -8.21 -3.45
CA ALA A 312 -21.00 -8.41 -3.80
C ALA A 312 -20.11 -7.25 -3.31
N LEU A 313 -20.57 -6.01 -3.46
CA LEU A 313 -19.85 -4.84 -2.95
C LEU A 313 -19.68 -4.91 -1.42
N LEU A 314 -20.77 -5.20 -0.71
CA LEU A 314 -20.72 -5.36 0.74
C LEU A 314 -19.77 -6.48 1.16
N PHE A 315 -19.80 -7.62 0.46
CA PHE A 315 -18.89 -8.73 0.73
C PHE A 315 -17.43 -8.32 0.48
N GLY A 316 -17.15 -7.62 -0.61
CA GLY A 316 -15.81 -7.12 -0.94
C GLY A 316 -15.29 -6.14 0.12
N LEU A 317 -16.14 -5.23 0.59
CA LEU A 317 -15.80 -4.28 1.67
C LEU A 317 -15.51 -5.03 2.99
N VAL A 318 -16.39 -5.94 3.39
CA VAL A 318 -16.19 -6.76 4.60
C VAL A 318 -14.88 -7.56 4.50
N PHE A 319 -14.60 -8.14 3.33
CA PHE A 319 -13.33 -8.86 3.12
C PHE A 319 -12.12 -7.94 3.27
N SER A 320 -12.14 -6.73 2.70
CA SER A 320 -11.05 -5.75 2.83
C SER A 320 -10.84 -5.34 4.28
N TYR A 321 -11.90 -5.00 5.00
CA TYR A 321 -11.81 -4.66 6.43
C TYR A 321 -11.33 -5.83 7.29
N LEU A 322 -11.71 -7.07 6.96
CA LEU A 322 -11.18 -8.25 7.63
C LEU A 322 -9.67 -8.42 7.38
N GLN A 323 -9.20 -8.18 6.16
CA GLN A 323 -7.76 -8.19 5.82
C GLN A 323 -6.98 -7.16 6.64
N ASP A 324 -7.53 -5.96 6.82
CA ASP A 324 -6.89 -4.91 7.62
C ASP A 324 -6.93 -5.23 9.11
N LEU A 325 -8.07 -5.73 9.60
CA LEU A 325 -8.24 -6.14 10.99
C LEU A 325 -7.26 -7.26 11.39
N VAL A 326 -7.15 -8.31 10.57
CA VAL A 326 -6.22 -9.41 10.86
C VAL A 326 -4.76 -8.95 10.75
N GLY A 327 -4.47 -7.98 9.87
CA GLY A 327 -3.17 -7.31 9.81
C GLY A 327 -2.86 -6.58 11.11
N PHE A 328 -3.78 -5.76 11.61
CA PHE A 328 -3.64 -5.06 12.88
C PHE A 328 -3.48 -6.02 14.07
N ILE A 329 -4.27 -7.11 14.12
CA ILE A 329 -4.12 -8.14 15.15
C ILE A 329 -2.73 -8.78 15.09
N SER A 330 -2.23 -9.11 13.90
CA SER A 330 -0.88 -9.64 13.71
C SER A 330 0.21 -8.73 14.31
N LEU A 331 0.12 -7.43 14.02
CA LEU A 331 1.07 -6.43 14.53
C LEU A 331 0.99 -6.25 16.05
N SER A 332 -0.20 -6.29 16.62
CA SER A 332 -0.42 -6.04 18.06
C SER A 332 -0.13 -7.27 18.93
N THR A 333 -0.38 -8.48 18.42
CA THR A 333 -0.23 -9.75 19.20
C THR A 333 1.07 -10.50 18.90
N GLY A 334 1.79 -10.12 17.84
CA GLY A 334 2.99 -10.84 17.39
C GLY A 334 2.71 -12.18 16.68
N VAL A 335 1.45 -12.48 16.37
CA VAL A 335 1.09 -13.69 15.62
C VAL A 335 1.61 -13.60 14.19
N SER A 336 2.07 -14.74 13.63
CA SER A 336 2.64 -14.81 12.30
C SER A 336 1.79 -14.11 11.23
N PRO A 337 2.29 -13.10 10.51
CA PRO A 337 1.57 -12.40 9.47
C PRO A 337 1.07 -13.31 8.35
N PHE A 338 1.81 -14.37 8.02
CA PHE A 338 1.41 -15.36 7.03
C PHE A 338 0.05 -16.01 7.36
N VAL A 339 -0.09 -16.51 8.59
CA VAL A 339 -1.32 -17.19 9.03
C VAL A 339 -2.50 -16.22 9.01
N MET A 340 -2.27 -14.99 9.48
CA MET A 340 -3.31 -13.97 9.54
C MET A 340 -3.79 -13.55 8.14
N VAL A 341 -2.90 -13.37 7.18
CA VAL A 341 -3.29 -13.00 5.80
C VAL A 341 -3.98 -14.16 5.07
N VAL A 342 -3.53 -15.40 5.29
CA VAL A 342 -4.13 -16.59 4.64
C VAL A 342 -5.55 -16.87 5.13
N LEU A 343 -5.84 -16.61 6.40
CA LEU A 343 -7.12 -16.98 7.03
C LEU A 343 -8.35 -16.44 6.28
N PRO A 344 -8.51 -15.13 6.03
CA PRO A 344 -9.68 -14.62 5.29
C PRO A 344 -9.73 -15.11 3.84
N ILE A 345 -8.58 -15.36 3.20
CA ILE A 345 -8.51 -15.90 1.84
C ILE A 345 -9.07 -17.31 1.79
N VAL A 346 -8.64 -18.18 2.71
CA VAL A 346 -9.11 -19.57 2.77
C VAL A 346 -10.59 -19.63 3.13
N VAL A 347 -11.03 -18.83 4.10
CA VAL A 347 -12.45 -18.77 4.49
C VAL A 347 -13.32 -18.34 3.30
N SER A 348 -12.94 -17.30 2.57
CA SER A 348 -13.69 -16.83 1.40
C SER A 348 -13.67 -17.85 0.25
N ALA A 349 -12.53 -18.51 0.01
CA ALA A 349 -12.42 -19.56 -1.02
C ALA A 349 -13.31 -20.78 -0.70
N LEU A 350 -13.27 -21.26 0.55
CA LEU A 350 -14.10 -22.38 1.00
C LEU A 350 -15.60 -22.04 0.92
N LEU A 351 -15.97 -20.83 1.37
CA LEU A 351 -17.33 -20.33 1.26
C LEU A 351 -17.80 -20.26 -0.20
N GLY A 352 -16.98 -19.72 -1.09
CA GLY A 352 -17.29 -19.66 -2.51
C GLY A 352 -17.46 -21.05 -3.13
N LEU A 353 -16.54 -21.99 -2.85
CA LEU A 353 -16.63 -23.37 -3.33
C LEU A 353 -17.88 -24.08 -2.80
N TYR A 354 -18.14 -23.98 -1.50
CA TYR A 354 -19.32 -24.59 -0.88
C TYR A 354 -20.62 -24.08 -1.52
N LEU A 355 -20.74 -22.77 -1.70
CA LEU A 355 -21.94 -22.19 -2.30
C LEU A 355 -22.12 -22.54 -3.79
N VAL A 356 -21.03 -22.71 -4.56
CA VAL A 356 -21.09 -23.16 -5.95
C VAL A 356 -21.52 -24.64 -6.03
N GLN A 357 -21.05 -25.50 -5.12
CA GLN A 357 -21.33 -26.94 -5.13
C GLN A 357 -22.70 -27.30 -4.59
N ARG A 358 -23.17 -26.61 -3.54
CA ARG A 358 -24.41 -26.92 -2.83
C ARG A 358 -25.68 -26.94 -3.71
N LYS A 359 -25.62 -26.36 -4.92
CA LYS A 359 -26.76 -26.24 -5.84
C LYS A 359 -26.44 -26.79 -7.25
N GLN A 360 -25.63 -27.83 -7.32
CA GLN A 360 -25.60 -28.70 -8.50
C GLN A 360 -26.80 -29.67 -8.49
#